data_dd8e9884e151dacded8e632f524b08d2
#
_entry.id   dd8e9884e151dacded8e632f524b08d2
#
_cell.length_a   1.000
_cell.length_b   1.000
_cell.length_c   1.000
_cell.angle_alpha   90.00
_cell.angle_beta   90.00
_cell.angle_gamma   90.00
#
_symmetry.space_group_name_H-M   'P 1'
#
loop_
_entity.id
_entity.type
_entity.pdbx_description
1 polymer ?
#
loop_
_entity_poly.entity_id
_entity_poly.type
_entity_poly.pdbx_seq_one_letter_code
_entity_poly.pdbx_strand_id
1 'polypeptide(L)'
;MKTTLLAALGLTLASLCNLALAGATLERIEKNGELVNVLMENYPPFSFLNEQNQLDGFDVDVAKAVADKLGVKLRLETPSWDVIAAGRWNGRYDICICSMTPSQARAQVFDFPVTYYASPAVIVVNANDDRIHSAKDLSGLKVGVTSAASYESYLNKDLVIEGAEDQPLEYPFEAVQVAPYDNDTVAFHDLALGAGVRLDAILTNLVTAQPRIDQDKRFKLAGEALYAEPNAVAIEKNDAEWRAKVESVFAELRQDGTLAAISKKWIGSDISQ
;
A
#
# COMPACT_ATOMS: atom_id res chain seq x y z
N MET A 1 30.70 53.17 -0.19
CA MET A 1 29.52 52.74 0.58
C MET A 1 28.30 52.47 -0.31
N LYS A 2 28.39 51.62 -1.36
CA LYS A 2 27.24 51.30 -2.27
C LYS A 2 27.14 49.83 -2.66
N THR A 3 27.89 48.91 -2.02
CA THR A 3 27.96 47.50 -2.42
C THR A 3 27.39 46.49 -1.40
N THR A 4 26.85 46.96 -0.26
CA THR A 4 26.37 46.09 0.81
C THR A 4 24.84 45.96 0.89
N LEU A 5 24.06 46.63 0.04
CA LEU A 5 22.59 46.59 0.09
C LEU A 5 21.97 45.57 -0.87
N LEU A 6 22.70 45.01 -1.82
CA LEU A 6 22.16 44.00 -2.76
C LEU A 6 22.22 42.55 -2.28
N ALA A 7 23.02 42.26 -1.25
CA ALA A 7 23.11 40.90 -0.69
C ALA A 7 21.99 40.53 0.28
N ALA A 8 21.33 41.52 0.89
CA ALA A 8 20.24 41.26 1.87
C ALA A 8 18.87 41.00 1.22
N LEU A 9 18.67 41.38 -0.05
CA LEU A 9 17.39 41.17 -0.73
C LEU A 9 17.27 39.79 -1.37
N GLY A 10 18.38 39.11 -1.61
CA GLY A 10 18.39 37.76 -2.21
C GLY A 10 18.06 36.62 -1.23
N LEU A 11 18.31 36.83 0.08
CA LEU A 11 18.03 35.78 1.09
C LEU A 11 16.56 35.71 1.54
N THR A 12 15.83 36.83 1.40
CA THR A 12 14.42 36.88 1.82
C THR A 12 13.46 36.28 0.79
N LEU A 13 13.84 36.22 -0.51
CA LEU A 13 12.99 35.57 -1.53
C LEU A 13 13.07 34.03 -1.50
N ALA A 14 14.18 33.45 -1.06
CA ALA A 14 14.31 31.99 -0.96
C ALA A 14 13.49 31.37 0.19
N SER A 15 13.22 32.16 1.25
CA SER A 15 12.39 31.70 2.37
C SER A 15 10.87 31.77 2.10
N LEU A 16 10.43 32.56 1.13
CA LEU A 16 9.02 32.69 0.76
C LEU A 16 8.53 31.57 -0.17
N CYS A 17 9.43 30.89 -0.91
CA CYS A 17 9.04 29.77 -1.76
C CYS A 17 8.74 28.48 -0.99
N ASN A 18 9.27 28.30 0.22
CA ASN A 18 8.98 27.13 1.04
C ASN A 18 7.67 27.24 1.85
N LEU A 19 7.10 28.44 2.00
CA LEU A 19 5.81 28.64 2.67
C LEU A 19 4.60 28.45 1.74
N ALA A 20 4.81 28.42 0.42
CA ALA A 20 3.74 28.31 -0.57
C ALA A 20 3.31 26.88 -0.90
N LEU A 21 3.98 25.86 -0.34
CA LEU A 21 3.62 24.44 -0.52
C LEU A 21 2.93 23.82 0.72
N ALA A 22 3.01 24.48 1.89
CA ALA A 22 2.31 24.02 3.08
C ALA A 22 0.82 24.30 2.93
N GLY A 23 0.00 23.24 2.92
CA GLY A 23 -1.47 23.37 2.86
C GLY A 23 -2.07 23.37 1.44
N ALA A 24 -1.26 23.32 0.39
CA ALA A 24 -1.77 23.37 -0.99
C ALA A 24 -2.76 22.25 -1.33
N THR A 25 -2.61 21.07 -0.74
CA THR A 25 -3.52 19.94 -0.96
C THR A 25 -4.85 20.18 -0.28
N LEU A 26 -4.85 20.59 0.99
CA LEU A 26 -6.08 20.84 1.72
C LEU A 26 -6.90 21.99 1.10
N GLU A 27 -6.24 23.11 0.74
CA GLU A 27 -6.89 24.21 0.02
C GLU A 27 -7.51 23.76 -1.31
N ARG A 28 -6.84 22.86 -2.05
CA ARG A 28 -7.34 22.31 -3.32
C ARG A 28 -8.57 21.45 -3.08
N ILE A 29 -8.55 20.57 -2.07
CA ILE A 29 -9.68 19.71 -1.70
C ILE A 29 -10.88 20.57 -1.30
N GLU A 30 -10.71 21.55 -0.44
CA GLU A 30 -11.78 22.45 0.01
C GLU A 30 -12.37 23.28 -1.13
N LYS A 31 -11.51 23.85 -1.96
CA LYS A 31 -11.91 24.65 -3.14
C LYS A 31 -12.70 23.83 -4.15
N ASN A 32 -12.27 22.59 -4.41
CA ASN A 32 -12.91 21.72 -5.41
C ASN A 32 -14.12 20.97 -4.83
N GLY A 33 -14.22 20.85 -3.50
CA GLY A 33 -15.23 20.05 -2.81
C GLY A 33 -15.05 18.54 -3.11
N GLU A 34 -13.81 18.09 -3.37
CA GLU A 34 -13.52 16.73 -3.81
C GLU A 34 -12.17 16.24 -3.28
N LEU A 35 -12.15 15.02 -2.74
CA LEU A 35 -10.95 14.26 -2.37
C LEU A 35 -10.65 13.24 -3.48
N VAL A 36 -9.45 13.27 -4.03
CA VAL A 36 -9.01 12.31 -5.05
C VAL A 36 -8.15 11.25 -4.41
N ASN A 37 -8.72 10.05 -4.21
CA ASN A 37 -7.96 8.89 -3.73
C ASN A 37 -7.52 8.00 -4.89
N VAL A 38 -6.26 7.59 -4.89
CA VAL A 38 -5.70 6.65 -5.86
C VAL A 38 -5.57 5.26 -5.23
N LEU A 39 -5.98 4.22 -5.98
CA LEU A 39 -5.90 2.82 -5.56
C LEU A 39 -5.90 1.89 -6.79
N MET A 40 -5.65 0.59 -6.56
CA MET A 40 -5.79 -0.44 -7.61
C MET A 40 -7.25 -0.86 -7.75
N GLU A 41 -7.66 -1.33 -8.93
CA GLU A 41 -9.02 -1.90 -9.14
C GLU A 41 -9.07 -3.43 -9.05
N ASN A 42 -7.92 -4.11 -8.89
CA ASN A 42 -7.81 -5.58 -8.92
C ASN A 42 -7.08 -6.15 -7.69
N TYR A 43 -7.43 -5.67 -6.51
CA TYR A 43 -6.83 -6.11 -5.23
C TYR A 43 -7.90 -6.46 -4.18
N PRO A 44 -8.72 -7.50 -4.39
CA PRO A 44 -9.73 -7.93 -3.42
C PRO A 44 -9.06 -8.53 -2.15
N PRO A 45 -9.64 -8.27 -0.95
CA PRO A 45 -10.89 -7.57 -0.67
C PRO A 45 -10.71 -6.05 -0.45
N PHE A 46 -9.56 -5.47 -0.76
CA PHE A 46 -9.22 -4.07 -0.47
C PHE A 46 -9.83 -3.10 -1.49
N SER A 47 -9.66 -3.38 -2.77
CA SER A 47 -10.22 -2.57 -3.86
C SER A 47 -10.41 -3.43 -5.13
N PHE A 48 -11.64 -3.49 -5.61
CA PHE A 48 -12.01 -4.32 -6.77
C PHE A 48 -13.31 -3.83 -7.40
N LEU A 49 -13.58 -4.28 -8.63
CA LEU A 49 -14.88 -4.05 -9.26
C LEU A 49 -15.88 -5.12 -8.80
N ASN A 50 -17.00 -4.68 -8.23
CA ASN A 50 -18.10 -5.56 -7.84
C ASN A 50 -18.92 -6.02 -9.05
N GLU A 51 -19.98 -6.84 -8.83
CA GLU A 51 -20.84 -7.36 -9.88
C GLU A 51 -21.57 -6.27 -10.70
N GLN A 52 -21.71 -5.08 -10.15
CA GLN A 52 -22.28 -3.90 -10.79
C GLN A 52 -21.23 -3.06 -11.51
N ASN A 53 -19.98 -3.54 -11.61
CA ASN A 53 -18.85 -2.85 -12.21
C ASN A 53 -18.52 -1.51 -11.51
N GLN A 54 -18.70 -1.47 -10.19
CA GLN A 54 -18.38 -0.33 -9.34
C GLN A 54 -17.22 -0.69 -8.44
N LEU A 55 -16.35 0.28 -8.16
CA LEU A 55 -15.26 0.11 -7.19
C LEU A 55 -15.84 -0.11 -5.80
N ASP A 56 -15.38 -1.15 -5.14
CA ASP A 56 -15.82 -1.59 -3.83
C ASP A 56 -14.63 -2.21 -3.05
N GLY A 57 -14.75 -2.36 -1.75
CA GLY A 57 -13.73 -2.98 -0.92
C GLY A 57 -13.37 -2.18 0.32
N PHE A 58 -12.45 -2.75 1.11
CA PHE A 58 -12.01 -2.17 2.37
C PHE A 58 -11.42 -0.76 2.19
N ASP A 59 -10.46 -0.58 1.27
CA ASP A 59 -9.81 0.70 1.01
C ASP A 59 -10.78 1.74 0.44
N VAL A 60 -11.75 1.30 -0.36
CA VAL A 60 -12.81 2.15 -0.92
C VAL A 60 -13.71 2.68 0.19
N ASP A 61 -14.16 1.83 1.12
CA ASP A 61 -14.98 2.24 2.25
C ASP A 61 -14.21 3.17 3.22
N VAL A 62 -12.92 2.90 3.46
CA VAL A 62 -12.06 3.78 4.27
C VAL A 62 -11.91 5.15 3.58
N ALA A 63 -11.62 5.20 2.28
CA ALA A 63 -11.51 6.44 1.52
C ALA A 63 -12.83 7.24 1.55
N LYS A 64 -13.97 6.56 1.46
CA LYS A 64 -15.29 7.18 1.59
C LYS A 64 -15.49 7.77 2.98
N ALA A 65 -15.16 7.03 4.04
CA ALA A 65 -15.27 7.54 5.41
C ALA A 65 -14.38 8.77 5.65
N VAL A 66 -13.19 8.82 5.05
CA VAL A 66 -12.31 10.00 5.09
C VAL A 66 -12.94 11.19 4.36
N ALA A 67 -13.46 10.99 3.14
CA ALA A 67 -14.14 12.06 2.39
C ALA A 67 -15.38 12.60 3.13
N ASP A 68 -16.18 11.71 3.74
CA ASP A 68 -17.34 12.06 4.55
C ASP A 68 -16.94 12.92 5.78
N LYS A 69 -15.84 12.59 6.48
CA LYS A 69 -15.29 13.38 7.59
C LYS A 69 -14.78 14.75 7.15
N LEU A 70 -14.26 14.86 5.93
CA LEU A 70 -13.84 16.12 5.33
C LEU A 70 -15.01 16.94 4.77
N GLY A 71 -16.19 16.34 4.64
CA GLY A 71 -17.38 17.01 4.08
C GLY A 71 -17.29 17.25 2.57
N VAL A 72 -16.54 16.39 1.83
CA VAL A 72 -16.31 16.52 0.39
C VAL A 72 -16.71 15.26 -0.36
N LYS A 73 -16.79 15.34 -1.68
CA LYS A 73 -17.02 14.16 -2.55
C LYS A 73 -15.76 13.34 -2.66
N LEU A 74 -15.91 12.02 -2.79
CA LEU A 74 -14.82 11.12 -3.13
C LEU A 74 -14.74 10.92 -4.65
N ARG A 75 -13.55 11.05 -5.22
CA ARG A 75 -13.20 10.60 -6.55
C ARG A 75 -12.11 9.53 -6.47
N LEU A 76 -12.33 8.40 -7.12
CA LEU A 76 -11.39 7.29 -7.17
C LEU A 76 -10.69 7.25 -8.53
N GLU A 77 -9.37 7.08 -8.51
CA GLU A 77 -8.54 6.93 -9.70
C GLU A 77 -7.78 5.60 -9.61
N THR A 78 -7.74 4.85 -10.71
CA THR A 78 -7.22 3.47 -10.73
C THR A 78 -6.13 3.25 -11.79
N PRO A 79 -5.01 3.98 -11.73
CA PRO A 79 -3.85 3.66 -12.58
C PRO A 79 -3.22 2.33 -12.13
N SER A 80 -2.23 1.84 -12.91
CA SER A 80 -1.45 0.68 -12.51
C SER A 80 -0.63 0.92 -11.23
N TRP A 81 -0.34 -0.14 -10.49
CA TRP A 81 0.34 -0.04 -9.19
C TRP A 81 1.72 0.61 -9.27
N ASP A 82 2.49 0.32 -10.31
CA ASP A 82 3.80 0.93 -10.55
C ASP A 82 3.72 2.46 -10.69
N VAL A 83 2.65 2.98 -11.30
CA VAL A 83 2.38 4.43 -11.38
C VAL A 83 2.04 5.01 -10.01
N ILE A 84 1.25 4.30 -9.20
CA ILE A 84 0.92 4.71 -7.82
C ILE A 84 2.19 4.75 -6.98
N ALA A 85 2.93 3.63 -6.96
CA ALA A 85 4.09 3.42 -6.10
C ALA A 85 5.30 4.30 -6.46
N ALA A 86 5.41 4.74 -7.72
CA ALA A 86 6.46 5.64 -8.17
C ALA A 86 6.38 7.04 -7.54
N GLY A 87 5.23 7.44 -7.00
CA GLY A 87 5.01 8.80 -6.48
C GLY A 87 5.04 9.84 -7.59
N ARG A 88 5.39 11.09 -7.22
CA ARG A 88 5.44 12.22 -8.17
C ARG A 88 4.10 12.48 -8.84
N TRP A 89 3.04 12.44 -8.05
CA TRP A 89 1.67 12.62 -8.53
C TRP A 89 1.41 14.04 -9.02
N ASN A 90 2.21 15.02 -8.53
CA ASN A 90 2.13 16.43 -8.90
C ASN A 90 0.71 16.99 -8.74
N GLY A 91 0.06 16.64 -7.65
CA GLY A 91 -1.29 17.08 -7.30
C GLY A 91 -2.42 16.45 -8.13
N ARG A 92 -2.15 15.38 -8.91
CA ARG A 92 -3.23 14.62 -9.59
C ARG A 92 -4.06 13.81 -8.61
N TYR A 93 -3.45 13.33 -7.54
CA TYR A 93 -4.07 12.58 -6.46
C TYR A 93 -3.76 13.30 -5.15
N ASP A 94 -4.69 13.27 -4.21
CA ASP A 94 -4.52 13.90 -2.91
C ASP A 94 -4.02 12.93 -1.86
N ILE A 95 -4.40 11.65 -1.99
CA ILE A 95 -4.15 10.61 -1.01
C ILE A 95 -4.15 9.22 -1.68
N CYS A 96 -3.39 8.31 -1.13
CA CYS A 96 -3.48 6.87 -1.39
C CYS A 96 -3.88 6.18 -0.08
N ILE A 97 -5.16 5.75 -0.03
CA ILE A 97 -5.70 4.74 0.85
C ILE A 97 -5.81 3.52 -0.05
N CYS A 98 -4.77 2.70 -0.08
CA CYS A 98 -4.49 1.77 -1.16
C CYS A 98 -3.63 0.59 -0.73
N SER A 99 -3.62 0.28 0.57
CA SER A 99 -2.86 -0.85 1.13
C SER A 99 -1.35 -0.75 0.85
N MET A 100 -0.77 0.45 0.99
CA MET A 100 0.65 0.68 0.72
C MET A 100 1.50 0.38 1.94
N THR A 101 2.46 -0.54 1.81
CA THR A 101 3.48 -0.78 2.83
C THR A 101 4.41 0.43 2.92
N PRO A 102 4.60 1.05 4.09
CA PRO A 102 5.57 2.10 4.27
C PRO A 102 6.97 1.50 4.27
N SER A 103 7.76 1.76 3.23
CA SER A 103 9.16 1.35 3.15
C SER A 103 10.07 2.57 3.05
N GLN A 104 11.34 2.41 3.47
CA GLN A 104 12.33 3.48 3.34
C GLN A 104 12.49 3.97 1.89
N ALA A 105 12.40 3.07 0.91
CA ALA A 105 12.46 3.44 -0.49
C ALA A 105 11.28 4.36 -0.87
N ARG A 106 10.06 4.02 -0.45
CA ARG A 106 8.85 4.81 -0.69
C ARG A 106 8.84 6.11 0.12
N ALA A 107 9.42 6.11 1.33
CA ALA A 107 9.58 7.30 2.16
C ALA A 107 10.46 8.40 1.53
N GLN A 108 11.16 8.10 0.43
CA GLN A 108 11.86 9.14 -0.36
C GLN A 108 10.87 10.04 -1.13
N VAL A 109 9.69 9.55 -1.45
CA VAL A 109 8.68 10.25 -2.29
C VAL A 109 7.34 10.46 -1.59
N PHE A 110 7.06 9.73 -0.50
CA PHE A 110 5.84 9.82 0.28
C PHE A 110 6.09 10.17 1.74
N ASP A 111 5.10 10.79 2.36
CA ASP A 111 4.88 10.77 3.80
C ASP A 111 3.80 9.75 4.14
N PHE A 112 3.97 9.04 5.26
CA PHE A 112 3.05 8.03 5.76
C PHE A 112 2.42 8.51 7.09
N PRO A 113 1.34 9.32 7.05
CA PRO A 113 0.75 9.90 8.25
C PRO A 113 0.21 8.86 9.22
N VAL A 114 -0.33 7.74 8.72
CA VAL A 114 -0.96 6.75 9.58
C VAL A 114 -0.90 5.34 8.97
N THR A 115 -0.51 4.35 9.75
CA THR A 115 -0.77 2.93 9.47
C THR A 115 -2.21 2.64 9.87
N TYR A 116 -3.05 2.16 8.96
CA TYR A 116 -4.48 1.95 9.22
C TYR A 116 -4.87 0.49 9.37
N TYR A 117 -4.00 -0.45 9.00
CA TYR A 117 -4.08 -1.86 9.34
C TYR A 117 -2.72 -2.55 9.19
N ALA A 118 -2.61 -3.78 9.71
CA ALA A 118 -1.50 -4.67 9.46
C ALA A 118 -2.01 -6.07 9.10
N SER A 119 -1.29 -6.77 8.24
CA SER A 119 -1.58 -8.14 7.87
C SER A 119 -0.29 -8.94 7.65
N PRO A 120 -0.27 -10.25 7.92
CA PRO A 120 0.91 -11.07 7.66
C PRO A 120 1.21 -11.21 6.15
N ALA A 121 2.48 -11.09 5.78
CA ALA A 121 2.99 -11.53 4.48
C ALA A 121 3.15 -13.06 4.49
N VAL A 122 2.62 -13.75 3.48
CA VAL A 122 2.55 -15.21 3.42
C VAL A 122 2.99 -15.78 2.08
N ILE A 123 3.38 -17.06 2.11
CA ILE A 123 3.69 -17.86 0.93
C ILE A 123 2.46 -18.68 0.57
N VAL A 124 2.00 -18.59 -0.68
CA VAL A 124 0.96 -19.44 -1.25
C VAL A 124 1.58 -20.36 -2.29
N VAL A 125 1.25 -21.63 -2.25
CA VAL A 125 1.71 -22.66 -3.19
C VAL A 125 0.53 -23.42 -3.79
N ASN A 126 0.78 -24.14 -4.88
CA ASN A 126 -0.18 -25.12 -5.37
C ASN A 126 -0.38 -26.23 -4.32
N ALA A 127 -1.62 -26.64 -4.08
CA ALA A 127 -1.96 -27.62 -3.03
C ALA A 127 -1.25 -28.97 -3.20
N ASN A 128 -0.88 -29.30 -4.43
CA ASN A 128 -0.14 -30.53 -4.76
C ASN A 128 1.38 -30.37 -4.66
N ASP A 129 1.88 -29.21 -4.26
CA ASP A 129 3.33 -28.98 -4.09
C ASP A 129 3.73 -29.29 -2.65
N ASP A 130 4.52 -30.33 -2.47
CA ASP A 130 5.08 -30.75 -1.19
C ASP A 130 6.58 -30.43 -1.07
N ARG A 131 7.12 -29.53 -1.92
CA ARG A 131 8.53 -29.09 -1.87
C ARG A 131 8.74 -27.88 -0.96
N ILE A 132 7.70 -27.08 -0.75
CA ILE A 132 7.80 -25.79 -0.08
C ILE A 132 7.01 -25.85 1.24
N HIS A 133 7.73 -25.80 2.38
CA HIS A 133 7.20 -25.84 3.72
C HIS A 133 7.58 -24.59 4.54
N SER A 134 8.49 -23.78 4.01
CA SER A 134 8.98 -22.57 4.67
C SER A 134 9.64 -21.62 3.65
N ALA A 135 9.98 -20.42 4.09
CA ALA A 135 10.70 -19.47 3.25
C ALA A 135 12.09 -19.97 2.80
N LYS A 136 12.74 -20.88 3.55
CA LYS A 136 14.04 -21.48 3.17
C LYS A 136 13.96 -22.26 1.87
N ASP A 137 12.81 -22.88 1.62
CA ASP A 137 12.59 -23.75 0.46
C ASP A 137 12.36 -22.95 -0.84
N LEU A 138 12.27 -21.61 -0.75
CA LEU A 138 12.13 -20.73 -1.92
C LEU A 138 13.43 -20.60 -2.74
N SER A 139 14.57 -21.05 -2.20
CA SER A 139 15.88 -20.92 -2.85
C SER A 139 15.90 -21.58 -4.24
N GLY A 140 16.23 -20.80 -5.28
CA GLY A 140 16.27 -21.23 -6.67
C GLY A 140 14.92 -21.34 -7.36
N LEU A 141 13.81 -21.19 -6.64
CA LEU A 141 12.46 -21.33 -7.15
C LEU A 141 11.94 -20.03 -7.78
N LYS A 142 10.91 -20.16 -8.63
CA LYS A 142 10.26 -19.04 -9.29
C LYS A 142 9.05 -18.58 -8.50
N VAL A 143 9.13 -17.36 -7.93
CA VAL A 143 8.13 -16.80 -7.04
C VAL A 143 7.45 -15.60 -7.66
N GLY A 144 6.13 -15.66 -7.78
CA GLY A 144 5.29 -14.58 -8.29
C GLY A 144 5.02 -13.52 -7.23
N VAL A 145 5.04 -12.27 -7.65
CA VAL A 145 4.69 -11.10 -6.83
C VAL A 145 4.03 -10.04 -7.71
N THR A 146 3.22 -9.17 -7.14
CA THR A 146 2.81 -7.96 -7.83
C THR A 146 4.03 -7.05 -8.02
N SER A 147 4.24 -6.57 -9.25
CA SER A 147 5.36 -5.69 -9.61
C SER A 147 5.36 -4.42 -8.75
N ALA A 148 6.55 -3.98 -8.32
CA ALA A 148 6.76 -2.84 -7.42
C ALA A 148 6.06 -2.96 -6.04
N ALA A 149 5.53 -4.15 -5.67
CA ALA A 149 5.04 -4.40 -4.32
C ALA A 149 6.20 -4.63 -3.32
N SER A 150 5.91 -4.53 -2.03
CA SER A 150 6.87 -4.81 -0.95
C SER A 150 7.42 -6.23 -1.00
N TYR A 151 6.65 -7.19 -1.52
CA TYR A 151 7.05 -8.58 -1.68
C TYR A 151 8.17 -8.76 -2.70
N GLU A 152 8.19 -7.94 -3.76
CA GLU A 152 9.30 -7.91 -4.71
C GLU A 152 10.59 -7.45 -4.02
N SER A 153 10.53 -6.37 -3.24
CA SER A 153 11.64 -5.89 -2.43
C SER A 153 12.08 -6.92 -1.37
N TYR A 154 11.13 -7.64 -0.75
CA TYR A 154 11.46 -8.70 0.19
C TYR A 154 12.25 -9.84 -0.49
N LEU A 155 11.82 -10.31 -1.66
CA LEU A 155 12.53 -11.35 -2.41
C LEU A 155 13.90 -10.88 -2.91
N ASN A 156 14.06 -9.60 -3.20
CA ASN A 156 15.34 -8.97 -3.55
C ASN A 156 16.23 -8.65 -2.33
N LYS A 157 15.73 -8.91 -1.11
CA LYS A 157 16.41 -8.68 0.18
C LYS A 157 16.73 -7.20 0.45
N ASP A 158 15.93 -6.30 -0.06
CA ASP A 158 16.11 -4.84 0.09
C ASP A 158 14.92 -4.13 0.76
N LEU A 159 13.92 -4.89 1.25
CA LEU A 159 12.79 -4.31 1.97
C LEU A 159 13.21 -3.84 3.37
N VAL A 160 13.08 -2.55 3.62
CA VAL A 160 13.19 -1.96 4.95
C VAL A 160 11.90 -1.24 5.27
N ILE A 161 11.21 -1.66 6.34
CA ILE A 161 9.97 -1.02 6.79
C ILE A 161 10.32 0.30 7.46
N GLU A 162 9.67 1.36 7.06
CA GLU A 162 9.83 2.70 7.66
C GLU A 162 9.40 2.70 9.13
N GLY A 163 10.27 3.19 10.00
CA GLY A 163 10.03 3.21 11.44
C GLY A 163 10.29 1.89 12.18
N ALA A 164 10.82 0.86 11.47
CA ALA A 164 11.21 -0.44 12.05
C ALA A 164 12.64 -0.85 11.65
N GLU A 165 13.52 0.13 11.45
CA GLU A 165 14.90 -0.08 10.98
C GLU A 165 15.75 -0.88 11.97
N ASP A 166 15.41 -0.87 13.24
CA ASP A 166 16.03 -1.64 14.32
C ASP A 166 15.51 -3.10 14.39
N GLN A 167 14.53 -3.46 13.58
CA GLN A 167 13.94 -4.79 13.47
C GLN A 167 14.08 -5.32 12.03
N PRO A 168 15.31 -5.67 11.59
CA PRO A 168 15.55 -6.09 10.22
C PRO A 168 14.81 -7.38 9.91
N LEU A 169 14.28 -7.45 8.69
CA LEU A 169 13.60 -8.63 8.20
C LEU A 169 14.60 -9.78 7.96
N GLU A 170 14.15 -11.00 8.23
CA GLU A 170 14.92 -12.19 7.91
C GLU A 170 14.68 -12.63 6.47
N TYR A 171 15.74 -13.03 5.77
CA TYR A 171 15.73 -13.55 4.40
C TYR A 171 16.33 -14.94 4.37
N PRO A 172 15.60 -15.99 4.81
CA PRO A 172 16.16 -17.33 5.03
C PRO A 172 16.38 -18.13 3.75
N PHE A 173 16.26 -17.51 2.58
CA PHE A 173 16.51 -18.07 1.26
C PHE A 173 17.77 -17.47 0.63
N GLU A 174 18.39 -18.22 -0.31
CA GLU A 174 19.54 -17.75 -1.08
C GLU A 174 19.10 -16.84 -2.24
N ALA A 175 19.03 -17.36 -3.45
CA ALA A 175 18.55 -16.65 -4.64
C ALA A 175 17.15 -17.16 -5.02
N VAL A 176 16.27 -16.26 -5.37
CA VAL A 176 14.92 -16.53 -5.86
C VAL A 176 14.77 -15.98 -7.26
N GLN A 177 14.06 -16.69 -8.14
CA GLN A 177 13.68 -16.14 -9.44
C GLN A 177 12.39 -15.33 -9.27
N VAL A 178 12.54 -14.02 -9.09
CA VAL A 178 11.38 -13.14 -8.94
C VAL A 178 10.62 -13.03 -10.26
N ALA A 179 9.31 -13.26 -10.22
CA ALA A 179 8.42 -13.17 -11.37
C ALA A 179 7.38 -12.05 -11.10
N PRO A 180 7.59 -10.82 -11.61
CA PRO A 180 6.63 -9.73 -11.43
C PRO A 180 5.38 -9.92 -12.29
N TYR A 181 4.22 -9.59 -11.73
CA TYR A 181 2.90 -9.62 -12.36
C TYR A 181 2.21 -8.27 -12.17
N ASP A 182 1.26 -7.94 -13.03
CA ASP A 182 0.47 -6.71 -12.92
C ASP A 182 -0.39 -6.67 -11.64
N ASN A 183 -0.85 -7.85 -11.18
CA ASN A 183 -1.61 -8.02 -9.95
C ASN A 183 -1.62 -9.48 -9.49
N ASP A 184 -2.04 -9.71 -8.25
CA ASP A 184 -2.11 -11.05 -7.65
C ASP A 184 -3.03 -12.00 -8.41
N THR A 185 -4.13 -11.52 -9.00
CA THR A 185 -5.09 -12.39 -9.71
C THR A 185 -4.42 -13.12 -10.86
N VAL A 186 -3.58 -12.44 -11.64
CA VAL A 186 -2.83 -13.05 -12.74
C VAL A 186 -1.80 -14.05 -12.22
N ALA A 187 -1.09 -13.71 -11.14
CA ALA A 187 -0.14 -14.63 -10.50
C ALA A 187 -0.84 -15.91 -10.00
N PHE A 188 -2.00 -15.79 -9.36
CA PHE A 188 -2.79 -16.94 -8.91
C PHE A 188 -3.28 -17.80 -10.07
N HIS A 189 -3.63 -17.24 -11.24
CA HIS A 189 -3.95 -18.04 -12.43
C HIS A 189 -2.77 -18.89 -12.90
N ASP A 190 -1.57 -18.34 -12.89
CA ASP A 190 -0.36 -19.08 -13.27
C ASP A 190 0.01 -20.15 -12.23
N LEU A 191 -0.13 -19.87 -10.93
CA LEU A 191 0.10 -20.86 -9.86
C LEU A 191 -0.92 -22.02 -9.92
N ALA A 192 -2.15 -21.76 -10.35
CA ALA A 192 -3.22 -22.75 -10.50
C ALA A 192 -2.94 -23.81 -11.56
N LEU A 193 -1.99 -23.56 -12.48
CA LEU A 193 -1.62 -24.52 -13.54
C LEU A 193 -0.86 -25.74 -13.00
N GLY A 194 -0.35 -25.68 -11.77
CA GLY A 194 0.33 -26.77 -11.09
C GLY A 194 1.71 -26.39 -10.59
N ALA A 195 2.22 -27.19 -9.66
CA ALA A 195 3.51 -26.97 -9.02
C ALA A 195 4.65 -26.91 -10.06
N GLY A 196 5.37 -25.80 -10.12
CA GLY A 196 6.51 -25.58 -11.01
C GLY A 196 6.18 -25.45 -12.51
N VAL A 197 4.90 -25.39 -12.91
CA VAL A 197 4.53 -25.24 -14.34
C VAL A 197 4.84 -23.83 -14.83
N ARG A 198 4.38 -22.82 -14.12
CA ARG A 198 4.66 -21.41 -14.39
C ARG A 198 5.30 -20.70 -13.20
N LEU A 199 4.82 -21.01 -12.00
CA LEU A 199 5.30 -20.55 -10.71
C LEU A 199 5.47 -21.73 -9.76
N ASP A 200 6.34 -21.57 -8.77
CA ASP A 200 6.46 -22.44 -7.63
C ASP A 200 5.65 -21.91 -6.45
N ALA A 201 5.66 -20.60 -6.24
CA ALA A 201 4.95 -19.93 -5.14
C ALA A 201 4.52 -18.52 -5.53
N ILE A 202 3.67 -17.91 -4.69
CA ILE A 202 3.34 -16.48 -4.70
C ILE A 202 3.60 -15.94 -3.29
N LEU A 203 4.16 -14.73 -3.17
CA LEU A 203 4.14 -13.94 -1.95
C LEU A 203 3.03 -12.89 -2.05
N THR A 204 2.19 -12.84 -1.02
CA THR A 204 1.10 -11.90 -0.92
C THR A 204 0.67 -11.70 0.54
N ASN A 205 -0.36 -10.91 0.75
CA ASN A 205 -1.00 -10.63 2.02
C ASN A 205 -1.95 -11.76 2.42
N LEU A 206 -1.97 -12.15 3.71
CA LEU A 206 -2.85 -13.19 4.22
C LEU A 206 -4.33 -12.90 3.97
N VAL A 207 -4.74 -11.63 4.11
CA VAL A 207 -6.13 -11.20 3.88
C VAL A 207 -6.55 -11.41 2.42
N THR A 208 -5.65 -11.27 1.47
CA THR A 208 -5.87 -11.59 0.05
C THR A 208 -5.82 -13.10 -0.22
N ALA A 209 -4.89 -13.81 0.43
CA ALA A 209 -4.65 -15.24 0.18
C ALA A 209 -5.76 -16.13 0.74
N GLN A 210 -6.18 -15.89 1.99
CA GLN A 210 -7.07 -16.80 2.70
C GLN A 210 -8.43 -17.01 2.01
N PRO A 211 -9.16 -15.96 1.59
CA PRO A 211 -10.42 -16.14 0.86
C PRO A 211 -10.25 -16.93 -0.45
N ARG A 212 -9.13 -16.73 -1.16
CA ARG A 212 -8.83 -17.46 -2.40
C ARG A 212 -8.57 -18.94 -2.13
N ILE A 213 -7.83 -19.28 -1.07
CA ILE A 213 -7.57 -20.66 -0.64
C ILE A 213 -8.87 -21.34 -0.21
N ASP A 214 -9.74 -20.61 0.48
CA ASP A 214 -11.03 -21.14 0.94
C ASP A 214 -11.97 -21.49 -0.24
N GLN A 215 -11.95 -20.67 -1.28
CA GLN A 215 -12.76 -20.84 -2.48
C GLN A 215 -12.15 -21.83 -3.48
N ASP A 216 -10.83 -21.86 -3.60
CA ASP A 216 -10.10 -22.69 -4.58
C ASP A 216 -9.08 -23.58 -3.89
N LYS A 217 -9.42 -24.87 -3.77
CA LYS A 217 -8.61 -25.89 -3.08
C LYS A 217 -7.35 -26.28 -3.85
N ARG A 218 -7.06 -25.66 -4.99
CA ARG A 218 -5.77 -25.80 -5.68
C ARG A 218 -4.63 -25.06 -4.98
N PHE A 219 -4.93 -24.23 -3.96
CA PHE A 219 -3.95 -23.45 -3.22
C PHE A 219 -3.88 -23.86 -1.76
N LYS A 220 -2.71 -23.68 -1.15
CA LYS A 220 -2.49 -23.77 0.30
C LYS A 220 -1.43 -22.76 0.74
N LEU A 221 -1.44 -22.38 2.03
CA LEU A 221 -0.32 -21.68 2.64
C LEU A 221 0.87 -22.63 2.82
N ALA A 222 2.08 -22.09 2.70
CA ALA A 222 3.32 -22.80 2.98
C ALA A 222 4.09 -22.11 4.11
N GLY A 223 4.27 -22.83 5.22
CA GLY A 223 4.98 -22.32 6.38
C GLY A 223 4.21 -21.27 7.19
N GLU A 224 4.97 -20.56 8.02
CA GLU A 224 4.46 -19.46 8.84
C GLU A 224 4.53 -18.13 8.08
N ALA A 225 3.93 -17.10 8.65
CA ALA A 225 4.03 -15.74 8.14
C ALA A 225 5.50 -15.28 8.08
N LEU A 226 5.84 -14.57 7.02
CA LEU A 226 7.20 -14.06 6.80
C LEU A 226 7.51 -12.87 7.71
N TYR A 227 6.58 -11.95 7.78
CA TYR A 227 6.63 -10.74 8.62
C TYR A 227 5.22 -10.14 8.77
N ALA A 228 5.05 -9.30 9.78
CA ALA A 228 3.87 -8.46 9.90
C ALA A 228 4.04 -7.26 8.97
N GLU A 229 3.16 -7.12 7.98
CA GLU A 229 3.21 -6.03 7.01
C GLU A 229 2.28 -4.90 7.45
N PRO A 230 2.80 -3.73 7.84
CA PRO A 230 2.00 -2.55 8.06
C PRO A 230 1.51 -1.98 6.73
N ASN A 231 0.29 -1.47 6.72
CA ASN A 231 -0.28 -0.81 5.55
C ASN A 231 -0.71 0.60 5.95
N ALA A 232 -0.13 1.58 5.29
CA ALA A 232 -0.25 2.98 5.63
C ALA A 232 -0.93 3.79 4.53
N VAL A 233 -1.53 4.88 4.95
CA VAL A 233 -1.94 5.95 4.06
C VAL A 233 -0.69 6.65 3.52
N ALA A 234 -0.63 6.89 2.22
CA ALA A 234 0.44 7.66 1.61
C ALA A 234 -0.07 8.99 1.06
N ILE A 235 0.72 10.04 1.25
CA ILE A 235 0.52 11.38 0.67
C ILE A 235 1.82 11.89 0.07
N GLU A 236 1.76 12.86 -0.85
CA GLU A 236 2.98 13.49 -1.34
C GLU A 236 3.72 14.21 -0.20
N LYS A 237 5.05 14.26 -0.28
CA LYS A 237 5.89 14.84 0.78
C LYS A 237 5.73 16.34 0.92
N ASN A 238 6.10 16.82 2.12
CA ASN A 238 6.24 18.23 2.46
C ASN A 238 4.91 19.02 2.55
N ASP A 239 3.78 18.36 2.77
CA ASP A 239 2.51 18.98 3.09
C ASP A 239 2.11 18.67 4.55
N ALA A 240 2.71 19.43 5.48
CA ALA A 240 2.52 19.20 6.92
C ALA A 240 1.07 19.44 7.38
N GLU A 241 0.36 20.34 6.74
CA GLU A 241 -1.03 20.64 7.08
C GLU A 241 -1.96 19.50 6.62
N TRP A 242 -1.79 19.03 5.41
CA TRP A 242 -2.52 17.86 4.91
C TRP A 242 -2.20 16.61 5.75
N ARG A 243 -0.93 16.39 6.07
CA ARG A 243 -0.52 15.30 6.97
C ARG A 243 -1.26 15.35 8.31
N ALA A 244 -1.24 16.49 9.00
CA ALA A 244 -1.91 16.65 10.29
C ALA A 244 -3.43 16.44 10.17
N LYS A 245 -4.03 16.90 9.06
CA LYS A 245 -5.46 16.68 8.80
C LYS A 245 -5.80 15.22 8.63
N VAL A 246 -5.00 14.46 7.86
CA VAL A 246 -5.17 13.00 7.68
C VAL A 246 -5.02 12.26 9.01
N GLU A 247 -4.00 12.59 9.81
CA GLU A 247 -3.79 12.01 11.15
C GLU A 247 -5.01 12.23 12.04
N SER A 248 -5.56 13.46 12.06
CA SER A 248 -6.76 13.81 12.84
C SER A 248 -7.99 13.01 12.40
N VAL A 249 -8.24 12.94 11.09
CA VAL A 249 -9.39 12.20 10.53
C VAL A 249 -9.31 10.71 10.89
N PHE A 250 -8.16 10.09 10.75
CA PHE A 250 -8.00 8.67 11.12
C PHE A 250 -8.11 8.43 12.64
N ALA A 251 -7.66 9.37 13.46
CA ALA A 251 -7.89 9.30 14.91
C ALA A 251 -9.39 9.31 15.24
N GLU A 252 -10.17 10.17 14.59
CA GLU A 252 -11.63 10.20 14.74
C GLU A 252 -12.29 8.90 14.27
N LEU A 253 -11.90 8.36 13.09
CA LEU A 253 -12.43 7.10 12.55
C LEU A 253 -12.11 5.87 13.44
N ARG A 254 -10.98 5.90 14.15
CA ARG A 254 -10.68 4.91 15.18
C ARG A 254 -11.54 5.08 16.41
N GLN A 255 -11.64 6.31 16.93
CA GLN A 255 -12.35 6.63 18.15
C GLN A 255 -13.85 6.33 18.04
N ASP A 256 -14.47 6.63 16.92
CA ASP A 256 -15.91 6.39 16.71
C ASP A 256 -16.23 4.96 16.24
N GLY A 257 -15.21 4.10 16.04
CA GLY A 257 -15.34 2.71 15.68
C GLY A 257 -15.61 2.46 14.18
N THR A 258 -15.55 3.49 13.34
CA THR A 258 -15.80 3.36 11.89
C THR A 258 -14.79 2.44 11.23
N LEU A 259 -13.48 2.57 11.53
CA LEU A 259 -12.45 1.68 10.96
C LEU A 259 -12.68 0.23 11.38
N ALA A 260 -13.00 -0.03 12.65
CA ALA A 260 -13.29 -1.37 13.15
C ALA A 260 -14.52 -1.99 12.45
N ALA A 261 -15.56 -1.18 12.20
CA ALA A 261 -16.76 -1.63 11.50
C ALA A 261 -16.46 -1.99 10.03
N ILE A 262 -15.70 -1.15 9.32
CA ILE A 262 -15.27 -1.40 7.93
C ILE A 262 -14.40 -2.67 7.89
N SER A 263 -13.45 -2.82 8.82
CA SER A 263 -12.60 -4.00 8.92
C SER A 263 -13.43 -5.29 9.09
N LYS A 264 -14.38 -5.30 10.01
CA LYS A 264 -15.27 -6.45 10.24
C LYS A 264 -16.15 -6.76 9.02
N LYS A 265 -16.62 -5.73 8.31
CA LYS A 265 -17.43 -5.90 7.08
C LYS A 265 -16.68 -6.67 6.01
N TRP A 266 -15.41 -6.32 5.76
CA TRP A 266 -14.66 -6.83 4.62
C TRP A 266 -13.76 -8.02 4.96
N ILE A 267 -13.21 -8.06 6.17
CA ILE A 267 -12.20 -9.02 6.58
C ILE A 267 -12.77 -10.06 7.57
N GLY A 268 -13.91 -9.76 8.19
CA GLY A 268 -14.52 -10.62 9.22
C GLY A 268 -13.95 -10.41 10.64
N SER A 269 -12.84 -9.68 10.77
CA SER A 269 -12.20 -9.33 12.03
C SER A 269 -11.71 -7.89 12.02
N ASP A 270 -11.35 -7.36 13.19
CA ASP A 270 -10.77 -6.03 13.28
C ASP A 270 -9.24 -6.12 13.15
N ILE A 271 -8.72 -5.68 12.02
CA ILE A 271 -7.27 -5.57 11.73
C ILE A 271 -6.78 -4.12 11.77
N SER A 272 -7.63 -3.17 12.17
CA SER A 272 -7.35 -1.72 12.12
C SER A 272 -6.69 -1.15 13.38
N GLN A 273 -6.26 -2.00 14.30
CA GLN A 273 -5.65 -1.62 15.59
C GLN A 273 -4.14 -1.41 15.46
#